data_2b22eda8754398207537ede0685f02a1
#
_entry.id   2b22eda8754398207537ede0685f02a1
#
_cell.length_a   1.000
_cell.length_b   1.000
_cell.length_c   1.000
_cell.angle_alpha   90.00
_cell.angle_beta   90.00
_cell.angle_gamma   90.00
#
_symmetry.space_group_name_H-M   'P 1'
#
loop_
_entity.id
_entity.type
_entity.pdbx_description
1 polymer ?
#
loop_
_entity_poly.entity_id
_entity_poly.type
_entity_poly.pdbx_seq_one_letter_code
_entity_poly.pdbx_strand_id
1 'polypeptide(L)'
;MKNFSFLLNGLLLCGLAELHAAQPIERAQNFQSTQSSGFIKPVAETSLADSEVIPSSPGDADLGEQWLLKYKEKSRPFTLTGDLAGYATNNAGLAETGTQSDQYFVGQVAAIYQPKFNDQLIGEFLIRQATFRYKRFSDLDFDAQTIGAGLTYLPPVLWNIAFYARYNYYRILDVQEHDEIFTNHSVTLGVQKSFALSRVHYLYGGYSSMFSLGDSSISTRNEHGAYAGYHVELTRSLQADLFYRVGLFDYANGGRSDINQVATVAAQYRLTKWLFAYASFSWTVNDSNGNRLDYSSLSPGIGLSANFKF
;
A
#
# COMPACT_ATOMS: atom_id res chain seq x y z
N MET A 1 -34.68 32.03 -27.44
CA MET A 1 -34.56 30.62 -27.02
C MET A 1 -33.30 29.91 -27.54
N LYS A 2 -32.32 30.59 -28.16
CA LYS A 2 -31.07 29.95 -28.67
C LYS A 2 -29.89 29.99 -27.66
N ASN A 3 -29.95 30.82 -26.62
CA ASN A 3 -28.84 30.97 -25.67
C ASN A 3 -28.86 30.00 -24.48
N PHE A 4 -29.95 29.27 -24.26
CA PHE A 4 -30.07 28.32 -23.17
C PHE A 4 -29.41 26.96 -23.48
N SER A 5 -29.33 26.61 -24.78
CA SER A 5 -28.72 25.37 -25.25
C SER A 5 -27.19 25.39 -25.16
N PHE A 6 -26.55 26.58 -25.26
CA PHE A 6 -25.09 26.69 -25.17
C PHE A 6 -24.57 26.63 -23.75
N LEU A 7 -25.33 27.13 -22.76
CA LEU A 7 -24.97 27.03 -21.34
C LEU A 7 -25.13 25.60 -20.81
N LEU A 8 -26.14 24.88 -21.28
CA LEU A 8 -26.36 23.48 -20.85
C LEU A 8 -25.28 22.54 -21.40
N ASN A 9 -24.84 22.75 -22.66
CA ASN A 9 -23.75 21.97 -23.26
C ASN A 9 -22.38 22.32 -22.65
N GLY A 10 -22.14 23.57 -22.25
CA GLY A 10 -20.93 23.96 -21.54
C GLY A 10 -20.82 23.36 -20.13
N LEU A 11 -21.90 23.31 -19.38
CA LEU A 11 -21.97 22.68 -18.05
C LEU A 11 -21.82 21.14 -18.14
N LEU A 12 -22.37 20.50 -19.16
CA LEU A 12 -22.22 19.06 -19.40
C LEU A 12 -20.78 18.72 -19.81
N LEU A 13 -20.10 19.54 -20.62
CA LEU A 13 -18.72 19.33 -21.02
C LEU A 13 -17.73 19.57 -19.86
N CYS A 14 -17.94 20.58 -19.02
CA CYS A 14 -17.14 20.78 -17.80
C CYS A 14 -17.30 19.61 -16.83
N GLY A 15 -18.52 19.13 -16.57
CA GLY A 15 -18.75 18.01 -15.66
C GLY A 15 -18.16 16.69 -16.18
N LEU A 16 -18.08 16.48 -17.49
CA LEU A 16 -17.43 15.30 -18.09
C LEU A 16 -15.89 15.40 -18.01
N ALA A 17 -15.31 16.58 -18.18
CA ALA A 17 -13.88 16.78 -18.06
C ALA A 17 -13.40 16.59 -16.60
N GLU A 18 -14.15 17.09 -15.61
CA GLU A 18 -13.85 16.89 -14.20
C GLU A 18 -13.95 15.40 -13.78
N LEU A 19 -14.93 14.66 -14.31
CA LEU A 19 -15.05 13.22 -14.10
C LEU A 19 -13.87 12.44 -14.71
N HIS A 20 -13.37 12.82 -15.86
CA HIS A 20 -12.22 12.16 -16.50
C HIS A 20 -10.92 12.41 -15.72
N ALA A 21 -10.70 13.60 -15.18
CA ALA A 21 -9.54 13.91 -14.35
C ALA A 21 -9.57 13.21 -12.98
N ALA A 22 -10.74 12.94 -12.43
CA ALA A 22 -10.89 12.27 -11.13
C ALA A 22 -10.51 10.79 -11.15
N GLN A 23 -10.66 10.10 -12.27
CA GLN A 23 -10.44 8.65 -12.38
C GLN A 23 -8.98 8.20 -12.15
N PRO A 24 -7.95 8.83 -12.76
CA PRO A 24 -6.55 8.53 -12.46
C PRO A 24 -6.21 8.78 -10.98
N ILE A 25 -6.73 9.87 -10.41
CA ILE A 25 -6.53 10.25 -9.00
C ILE A 25 -7.11 9.18 -8.08
N GLU A 26 -8.36 8.76 -8.31
CA GLU A 26 -9.04 7.73 -7.53
C GLU A 26 -8.27 6.41 -7.55
N ARG A 27 -7.82 5.98 -8.73
CA ARG A 27 -7.03 4.75 -8.88
C ARG A 27 -5.68 4.84 -8.16
N ALA A 28 -5.00 5.96 -8.31
CA ALA A 28 -3.72 6.19 -7.67
C ALA A 28 -3.83 6.24 -6.14
N GLN A 29 -4.87 6.90 -5.61
CA GLN A 29 -5.14 6.96 -4.17
C GLN A 29 -5.51 5.58 -3.62
N ASN A 30 -6.34 4.80 -4.32
CA ASN A 30 -6.68 3.43 -3.93
C ASN A 30 -5.44 2.52 -3.93
N PHE A 31 -4.56 2.65 -4.91
CA PHE A 31 -3.29 1.92 -4.95
C PHE A 31 -2.39 2.30 -3.77
N GLN A 32 -2.27 3.59 -3.46
CA GLN A 32 -1.48 4.07 -2.32
C GLN A 32 -2.04 3.57 -0.98
N SER A 33 -3.35 3.60 -0.79
CA SER A 33 -3.99 3.20 0.47
C SER A 33 -3.84 1.69 0.74
N THR A 34 -3.85 0.86 -0.30
CA THR A 34 -3.58 -0.58 -0.15
C THR A 34 -2.13 -0.86 0.19
N GLN A 35 -1.18 -0.09 -0.35
CA GLN A 35 0.24 -0.26 -0.03
C GLN A 35 0.62 0.21 1.38
N SER A 36 -0.01 1.27 1.88
CA SER A 36 0.25 1.78 3.24
C SER A 36 -0.21 0.84 4.36
N SER A 37 -1.07 -0.11 4.05
CA SER A 37 -1.59 -1.15 4.97
C SER A 37 -0.78 -2.45 4.95
N GLY A 38 0.46 -2.43 4.46
CA GLY A 38 1.30 -3.61 4.31
C GLY A 38 1.58 -4.38 5.61
N PHE A 39 1.77 -5.69 5.47
CA PHE A 39 2.09 -6.58 6.58
C PHE A 39 3.39 -6.19 7.28
N ILE A 40 3.32 -5.85 8.56
CA ILE A 40 4.48 -5.70 9.44
C ILE A 40 4.68 -7.05 10.13
N LYS A 41 5.72 -7.78 9.72
CA LYS A 41 6.04 -9.06 10.34
C LYS A 41 6.26 -8.87 11.86
N PRO A 42 5.62 -9.67 12.72
CA PRO A 42 5.87 -9.61 14.15
C PRO A 42 7.37 -9.75 14.41
N VAL A 43 7.90 -8.95 15.32
CA VAL A 43 9.23 -9.21 15.85
C VAL A 43 9.14 -10.55 16.54
N ALA A 44 9.72 -11.58 15.95
CA ALA A 44 9.74 -12.89 16.56
C ALA A 44 10.36 -12.75 17.97
N GLU A 45 9.81 -13.46 18.95
CA GLU A 45 10.31 -13.55 20.33
C GLU A 45 11.71 -14.18 20.42
N THR A 46 12.49 -14.14 19.35
CA THR A 46 13.86 -14.68 19.29
C THR A 46 14.82 -13.97 20.24
N SER A 47 14.41 -12.91 20.92
CA SER A 47 15.27 -12.23 21.90
C SER A 47 15.19 -12.81 23.31
N LEU A 48 14.21 -13.62 23.64
CA LEU A 48 14.08 -14.21 24.98
C LEU A 48 14.59 -15.67 25.07
N ALA A 49 14.63 -16.38 23.93
CA ALA A 49 15.16 -17.75 23.90
C ALA A 49 16.69 -17.83 23.85
N ASP A 50 17.37 -16.71 23.61
CA ASP A 50 18.83 -16.67 23.45
C ASP A 50 19.61 -16.54 24.77
N SER A 51 18.97 -16.61 25.90
CA SER A 51 19.62 -16.65 27.22
C SER A 51 19.55 -18.04 27.91
N GLU A 52 18.95 -19.04 27.28
CA GLU A 52 19.15 -20.41 27.73
C GLU A 52 20.56 -20.84 27.37
N VAL A 53 21.45 -20.72 28.34
CA VAL A 53 22.65 -21.54 28.42
C VAL A 53 22.15 -22.98 28.39
N ILE A 54 22.25 -23.65 27.24
CA ILE A 54 22.01 -25.09 27.15
C ILE A 54 23.05 -25.69 28.08
N PRO A 55 22.66 -26.31 29.21
CA PRO A 55 23.63 -26.93 30.08
C PRO A 55 24.34 -27.99 29.24
N SER A 56 25.65 -27.90 29.19
CA SER A 56 26.50 -28.92 28.57
C SER A 56 26.07 -30.28 29.13
N SER A 57 25.83 -31.26 28.25
CA SER A 57 25.53 -32.63 28.65
C SER A 57 26.62 -33.10 29.60
N PRO A 58 26.31 -33.82 30.68
CA PRO A 58 27.31 -34.30 31.67
C PRO A 58 28.43 -35.18 31.07
N GLY A 59 28.36 -35.52 29.79
CA GLY A 59 29.36 -36.29 29.06
C GLY A 59 30.36 -35.50 28.23
N ASP A 60 30.19 -34.18 28.09
CA ASP A 60 30.97 -33.34 27.18
C ASP A 60 32.02 -32.48 27.89
N ALA A 61 32.57 -32.94 28.99
CA ALA A 61 33.58 -32.20 29.77
C ALA A 61 34.87 -31.89 28.98
N ASP A 62 35.08 -32.50 27.82
CA ASP A 62 36.30 -32.36 27.02
C ASP A 62 36.24 -31.25 25.95
N LEU A 63 35.11 -30.56 25.76
CA LEU A 63 34.94 -29.58 24.71
C LEU A 63 35.19 -28.13 25.14
N GLY A 64 35.56 -27.86 26.39
CA GLY A 64 35.81 -26.54 26.91
C GLY A 64 34.60 -25.58 26.80
N GLU A 65 34.70 -24.38 27.37
CA GLU A 65 33.68 -23.36 27.24
C GLU A 65 33.50 -22.96 25.78
N GLN A 66 32.44 -23.41 25.15
CA GLN A 66 32.08 -22.96 23.80
C GLN A 66 31.45 -21.54 23.87
N TRP A 67 32.19 -20.55 23.48
CA TRP A 67 31.68 -19.21 23.29
C TRP A 67 30.82 -19.18 22.02
N LEU A 68 29.50 -19.21 22.17
CA LEU A 68 28.60 -18.88 21.08
C LEU A 68 28.76 -17.41 20.75
N LEU A 69 29.54 -17.11 19.71
CA LEU A 69 29.63 -15.76 19.15
C LEU A 69 28.24 -15.38 18.62
N LYS A 70 27.50 -14.62 19.43
CA LYS A 70 26.22 -14.04 19.01
C LYS A 70 26.52 -13.07 17.86
N TYR A 71 26.31 -13.51 16.63
CA TYR A 71 26.45 -12.66 15.47
C TYR A 71 25.32 -11.63 15.50
N LYS A 72 25.63 -10.39 15.90
CA LYS A 72 24.69 -9.28 15.81
C LYS A 72 24.53 -8.96 14.33
N GLU A 73 23.39 -9.30 13.77
CA GLU A 73 23.06 -8.99 12.37
C GLU A 73 23.21 -7.47 12.15
N LYS A 74 24.05 -7.09 11.18
CA LYS A 74 24.30 -5.68 10.88
C LYS A 74 23.00 -5.05 10.40
N SER A 75 22.57 -3.99 11.04
CA SER A 75 21.39 -3.23 10.59
C SER A 75 21.56 -2.79 9.14
N ARG A 76 20.55 -3.05 8.31
CA ARG A 76 20.48 -2.64 6.91
C ARG A 76 19.31 -1.70 6.74
N PRO A 77 19.48 -0.41 7.08
CA PRO A 77 18.38 0.53 7.13
C PRO A 77 17.90 1.02 5.76
N PHE A 78 18.70 0.82 4.70
CA PHE A 78 18.35 1.24 3.35
C PHE A 78 17.74 0.08 2.56
N THR A 79 16.62 0.35 1.92
CA THR A 79 15.96 -0.58 1.01
C THR A 79 15.69 0.14 -0.31
N LEU A 80 16.08 -0.48 -1.42
CA LEU A 80 15.69 -0.08 -2.77
C LEU A 80 14.75 -1.16 -3.30
N THR A 81 13.55 -0.76 -3.73
CA THR A 81 12.59 -1.67 -4.36
C THR A 81 12.30 -1.25 -5.79
N GLY A 82 12.04 -2.23 -6.65
CA GLY A 82 11.55 -2.00 -8.00
C GLY A 82 10.50 -3.04 -8.34
N ASP A 83 9.36 -2.60 -8.87
CA ASP A 83 8.23 -3.46 -9.22
C ASP A 83 7.81 -3.20 -10.66
N LEU A 84 7.56 -4.27 -11.41
CA LEU A 84 7.03 -4.24 -12.77
C LEU A 84 5.87 -5.22 -12.86
N ALA A 85 4.67 -4.74 -13.18
CA ALA A 85 3.48 -5.58 -13.24
C ALA A 85 2.57 -5.24 -14.41
N GLY A 86 1.95 -6.26 -14.98
CA GLY A 86 0.82 -6.13 -15.88
C GLY A 86 -0.47 -6.53 -15.19
N TYR A 87 -1.49 -5.71 -15.33
CA TYR A 87 -2.83 -5.92 -14.80
C TYR A 87 -3.87 -5.93 -15.92
N ALA A 88 -4.94 -6.67 -15.74
CA ALA A 88 -6.17 -6.50 -16.48
C ALA A 88 -7.23 -5.91 -15.54
N THR A 89 -8.16 -5.12 -16.06
CA THR A 89 -9.30 -4.63 -15.29
C THR A 89 -10.56 -4.71 -16.12
N ASN A 90 -11.68 -5.02 -15.49
CA ASN A 90 -13.00 -4.99 -16.12
C ASN A 90 -13.64 -3.60 -16.08
N ASN A 91 -13.03 -2.64 -15.36
CA ASN A 91 -13.55 -1.29 -15.20
C ASN A 91 -12.38 -0.30 -15.15
N ALA A 92 -11.84 0.08 -16.30
CA ALA A 92 -10.69 0.97 -16.41
C ALA A 92 -11.02 2.37 -15.88
N GLY A 93 -12.20 2.87 -16.19
CA GLY A 93 -12.67 4.20 -15.81
C GLY A 93 -13.33 4.29 -14.44
N LEU A 94 -13.38 3.22 -13.64
CA LEU A 94 -14.07 3.20 -12.34
C LEU A 94 -15.51 3.76 -12.44
N ALA A 95 -16.23 3.35 -13.48
CA ALA A 95 -17.59 3.81 -13.78
C ALA A 95 -18.63 2.89 -13.14
N GLU A 96 -19.77 3.45 -12.74
CA GLU A 96 -20.93 2.73 -12.23
C GLU A 96 -21.58 1.88 -13.33
N THR A 97 -21.75 2.47 -14.52
CA THR A 97 -22.38 1.85 -15.68
C THR A 97 -21.52 2.03 -16.92
N GLY A 98 -21.69 1.18 -17.94
CA GLY A 98 -20.91 1.28 -19.17
C GLY A 98 -19.44 0.93 -18.94
N THR A 99 -19.14 0.03 -18.01
CA THR A 99 -17.77 -0.37 -17.64
C THR A 99 -16.99 -0.85 -18.85
N GLN A 100 -15.73 -0.44 -18.95
CA GLN A 100 -14.86 -0.81 -20.05
C GLN A 100 -13.63 -1.52 -19.52
N SER A 101 -13.33 -2.68 -20.11
CA SER A 101 -12.15 -3.47 -19.75
C SER A 101 -10.92 -2.93 -20.44
N ASP A 102 -9.79 -2.95 -19.74
CA ASP A 102 -8.48 -2.63 -20.29
C ASP A 102 -7.38 -3.46 -19.62
N GLN A 103 -6.19 -3.38 -20.17
CA GLN A 103 -4.95 -3.84 -19.56
C GLN A 103 -4.09 -2.63 -19.25
N TYR A 104 -3.41 -2.65 -18.13
CA TYR A 104 -2.47 -1.60 -17.77
C TYR A 104 -1.20 -2.16 -17.16
N PHE A 105 -0.12 -1.44 -17.37
CA PHE A 105 1.19 -1.72 -16.83
C PHE A 105 1.45 -0.77 -15.66
N VAL A 106 2.07 -1.29 -14.60
CA VAL A 106 2.57 -0.50 -13.48
C VAL A 106 4.06 -0.75 -13.32
N GLY A 107 4.84 0.32 -13.41
CA GLY A 107 6.24 0.34 -13.04
C GLY A 107 6.43 1.18 -11.78
N GLN A 108 7.17 0.68 -10.79
CA GLN A 108 7.43 1.42 -9.56
C GLN A 108 8.88 1.26 -9.12
N VAL A 109 9.46 2.33 -8.61
CA VAL A 109 10.73 2.32 -7.88
C VAL A 109 10.56 3.08 -6.58
N ALA A 110 11.10 2.55 -5.48
CA ALA A 110 11.11 3.25 -4.21
C ALA A 110 12.45 3.07 -3.48
N ALA A 111 12.89 4.15 -2.83
CA ALA A 111 14.00 4.16 -1.89
C ALA A 111 13.44 4.43 -0.49
N ILE A 112 13.79 3.57 0.46
CA ILE A 112 13.28 3.62 1.82
C ILE A 112 14.48 3.59 2.76
N TYR A 113 14.53 4.54 3.70
CA TYR A 113 15.48 4.58 4.78
C TYR A 113 14.76 4.42 6.11
N GLN A 114 15.05 3.34 6.85
CA GLN A 114 14.40 3.00 8.12
C GLN A 114 15.44 2.95 9.26
N PRO A 115 15.84 4.12 9.80
CA PRO A 115 16.73 4.18 10.95
C PRO A 115 16.02 3.64 12.20
N LYS A 116 16.69 2.74 12.90
CA LYS A 116 16.26 2.25 14.21
C LYS A 116 16.88 3.16 15.27
N PHE A 117 16.08 4.03 15.89
CA PHE A 117 16.57 4.94 16.94
C PHE A 117 16.81 4.18 18.25
N ASN A 118 15.92 3.24 18.56
CA ASN A 118 16.04 2.28 19.65
C ASN A 118 15.18 1.04 19.34
N ASP A 119 15.03 0.11 20.29
CA ASP A 119 14.27 -1.13 20.08
C ASP A 119 12.76 -0.91 19.90
N GLN A 120 12.25 0.27 20.26
CA GLN A 120 10.83 0.61 20.23
C GLN A 120 10.50 1.62 19.15
N LEU A 121 11.46 2.43 18.68
CA LEU A 121 11.20 3.54 17.78
C LEU A 121 11.99 3.40 16.49
N ILE A 122 11.28 3.32 15.38
CA ILE A 122 11.81 3.20 14.02
C ILE A 122 11.35 4.40 13.22
N GLY A 123 12.30 5.10 12.59
CA GLY A 123 12.01 6.13 11.60
C GLY A 123 11.76 5.53 10.22
N GLU A 124 11.13 6.29 9.35
CA GLU A 124 10.96 5.95 7.95
C GLU A 124 11.08 7.21 7.09
N PHE A 125 11.87 7.13 6.02
CA PHE A 125 11.88 8.11 4.94
C PHE A 125 11.67 7.35 3.64
N LEU A 126 10.75 7.83 2.81
CA LEU A 126 10.33 7.20 1.58
C LEU A 126 10.40 8.19 0.42
N ILE A 127 10.98 7.75 -0.70
CA ILE A 127 10.80 8.38 -2.00
C ILE A 127 10.32 7.29 -2.94
N ARG A 128 9.22 7.54 -3.66
CA ARG A 128 8.62 6.59 -4.59
C ARG A 128 8.19 7.28 -5.85
N GLN A 129 8.46 6.64 -6.97
CA GLN A 129 7.92 6.96 -8.29
C GLN A 129 7.17 5.75 -8.80
N ALA A 130 5.93 5.93 -9.24
CA ALA A 130 5.15 4.91 -9.92
C ALA A 130 4.62 5.45 -11.25
N THR A 131 4.49 4.58 -12.24
CA THR A 131 3.97 4.92 -13.56
C THR A 131 2.87 3.96 -13.93
N PHE A 132 1.77 4.46 -14.48
CA PHE A 132 0.60 3.70 -14.93
C PHE A 132 0.38 3.94 -16.40
N ARG A 133 0.33 2.90 -17.20
CA ARG A 133 0.16 2.98 -18.67
C ARG A 133 -0.93 2.02 -19.10
N TYR A 134 -1.98 2.56 -19.66
CA TYR A 134 -3.13 1.82 -20.17
C TYR A 134 -2.93 1.46 -21.64
N LYS A 135 -3.42 0.31 -22.05
CA LYS A 135 -3.27 -0.17 -23.41
C LYS A 135 -4.19 0.53 -24.41
N ARG A 136 -5.42 0.80 -24.00
CA ARG A 136 -6.48 1.39 -24.86
C ARG A 136 -6.84 2.79 -24.45
N PHE A 137 -6.84 3.09 -23.17
CA PHE A 137 -7.26 4.37 -22.60
C PHE A 137 -6.04 5.16 -22.15
N SER A 138 -5.22 5.61 -23.11
CA SER A 138 -4.01 6.40 -22.81
C SER A 138 -4.30 7.72 -22.10
N ASP A 139 -5.53 8.23 -22.20
CA ASP A 139 -5.97 9.41 -21.45
C ASP A 139 -6.03 9.15 -19.92
N LEU A 140 -5.96 7.88 -19.50
CA LEU A 140 -5.85 7.49 -18.10
C LEU A 140 -4.41 7.23 -17.65
N ASP A 141 -3.42 7.49 -18.49
CA ASP A 141 -2.01 7.34 -18.15
C ASP A 141 -1.57 8.42 -17.17
N PHE A 142 -0.90 8.02 -16.11
CA PHE A 142 -0.38 8.97 -15.13
C PHE A 142 0.92 8.49 -14.48
N ASP A 143 1.64 9.44 -13.92
CA ASP A 143 2.78 9.23 -13.03
C ASP A 143 2.44 9.68 -11.62
N ALA A 144 2.82 8.89 -10.62
CA ALA A 144 2.58 9.20 -9.21
C ALA A 144 3.90 9.27 -8.45
N GLN A 145 4.10 10.35 -7.71
CA GLN A 145 5.26 10.61 -6.90
C GLN A 145 4.86 10.67 -5.43
N THR A 146 5.65 10.05 -4.56
CA THR A 146 5.45 10.12 -3.11
C THR A 146 6.77 10.43 -2.43
N ILE A 147 6.76 11.43 -1.56
CA ILE A 147 7.84 11.68 -0.60
C ILE A 147 7.22 11.58 0.78
N GLY A 148 7.77 10.74 1.64
CA GLY A 148 7.21 10.46 2.95
C GLY A 148 8.23 10.45 4.06
N ALA A 149 7.77 10.79 5.27
CA ALA A 149 8.50 10.60 6.51
C ALA A 149 7.56 10.05 7.58
N GLY A 150 8.06 9.15 8.41
CA GLY A 150 7.22 8.50 9.41
C GLY A 150 7.98 8.00 10.62
N LEU A 151 7.21 7.66 11.64
CA LEU A 151 7.68 7.04 12.86
C LEU A 151 6.79 5.84 13.18
N THR A 152 7.40 4.74 13.58
CA THR A 152 6.69 3.57 14.12
C THR A 152 7.17 3.31 15.54
N TYR A 153 6.22 3.23 16.46
CA TYR A 153 6.45 2.93 17.87
C TYR A 153 5.93 1.54 18.23
N LEU A 154 6.80 0.73 18.82
CA LEU A 154 6.54 -0.66 19.26
C LEU A 154 6.58 -0.69 20.79
N PRO A 155 5.46 -0.49 21.50
CA PRO A 155 5.43 -0.50 22.95
C PRO A 155 5.79 -1.88 23.51
N PRO A 156 6.71 -2.00 24.48
CA PRO A 156 7.17 -3.29 24.99
C PRO A 156 6.12 -4.05 25.78
N VAL A 157 5.12 -3.35 26.33
CA VAL A 157 4.05 -3.93 27.15
C VAL A 157 2.89 -4.46 26.30
N LEU A 158 2.71 -3.93 25.08
CA LEU A 158 1.61 -4.27 24.18
C LEU A 158 2.15 -5.17 23.05
N TRP A 159 2.31 -6.42 23.31
CA TRP A 159 2.91 -7.40 22.40
C TRP A 159 2.37 -7.31 20.97
N ASN A 160 3.29 -7.11 20.01
CA ASN A 160 3.02 -7.05 18.58
C ASN A 160 2.01 -5.96 18.16
N ILE A 161 1.84 -4.90 18.95
CA ILE A 161 1.13 -3.70 18.52
C ILE A 161 2.16 -2.68 18.03
N ALA A 162 1.93 -2.15 16.84
CA ALA A 162 2.68 -1.05 16.27
C ALA A 162 1.77 0.17 16.13
N PHE A 163 2.19 1.31 16.65
CA PHE A 163 1.58 2.61 16.36
C PHE A 163 2.45 3.32 15.35
N TYR A 164 1.86 3.94 14.35
CA TYR A 164 2.61 4.69 13.36
C TYR A 164 1.98 6.03 13.03
N ALA A 165 2.84 6.99 12.72
CA ALA A 165 2.48 8.28 12.17
C ALA A 165 3.32 8.52 10.92
N ARG A 166 2.69 8.89 9.81
CA ARG A 166 3.35 9.14 8.52
C ARG A 166 2.84 10.43 7.91
N TYR A 167 3.75 11.27 7.47
CA TYR A 167 3.47 12.38 6.58
C TYR A 167 3.85 11.99 5.17
N ASN A 168 3.00 12.29 4.20
CA ASN A 168 3.28 12.09 2.79
C ASN A 168 2.95 13.36 1.99
N TYR A 169 3.87 13.73 1.12
CA TYR A 169 3.61 14.57 -0.03
C TYR A 169 3.36 13.66 -1.22
N TYR A 170 2.23 13.80 -1.86
CA TYR A 170 1.78 12.97 -2.95
C TYR A 170 1.40 13.83 -4.15
N ARG A 171 1.91 13.50 -5.33
CA ARG A 171 1.71 14.23 -6.57
C ARG A 171 1.38 13.27 -7.69
N ILE A 172 0.39 13.62 -8.52
CA ILE A 172 0.01 12.92 -9.74
C ILE A 172 0.20 13.83 -10.93
N LEU A 173 0.85 13.34 -11.97
CA LEU A 173 1.15 14.03 -13.20
C LEU A 173 0.46 13.34 -14.36
N ASP A 174 -0.16 14.09 -15.25
CA ASP A 174 -0.55 13.62 -16.56
C ASP A 174 0.69 13.30 -17.39
N VAL A 175 0.63 12.24 -18.18
CA VAL A 175 1.78 11.81 -19.00
C VAL A 175 1.84 12.54 -20.32
N GLN A 176 0.70 12.92 -20.89
CA GLN A 176 0.63 13.53 -22.22
C GLN A 176 0.98 15.01 -22.15
N GLU A 177 0.40 15.73 -21.20
CA GLU A 177 0.58 17.17 -21.03
C GLU A 177 1.70 17.52 -20.06
N HIS A 178 2.16 16.56 -19.25
CA HIS A 178 3.15 16.71 -18.16
C HIS A 178 2.68 17.67 -17.06
N ASP A 179 1.38 17.94 -17.02
CA ASP A 179 0.77 18.83 -16.05
C ASP A 179 0.44 18.10 -14.75
N GLU A 180 0.44 18.86 -13.65
CA GLU A 180 0.02 18.37 -12.37
C GLU A 180 -1.50 18.30 -12.29
N ILE A 181 -2.04 17.07 -12.16
CA ILE A 181 -3.48 16.86 -12.01
C ILE A 181 -3.92 16.74 -10.56
N PHE A 182 -2.99 16.46 -9.66
CA PHE A 182 -3.32 16.36 -8.24
C PHE A 182 -2.08 16.45 -7.35
N THR A 183 -2.19 17.21 -6.28
CA THR A 183 -1.19 17.28 -5.21
C THR A 183 -1.89 17.20 -3.85
N ASN A 184 -1.33 16.44 -2.93
CA ASN A 184 -1.85 16.32 -1.58
C ASN A 184 -0.74 16.18 -0.55
N HIS A 185 -0.89 16.88 0.55
CA HIS A 185 -0.14 16.69 1.78
C HIS A 185 -1.03 15.93 2.76
N SER A 186 -0.57 14.83 3.32
CA SER A 186 -1.39 14.04 4.21
C SER A 186 -0.61 13.57 5.45
N VAL A 187 -1.33 13.44 6.56
CA VAL A 187 -0.85 12.79 7.77
C VAL A 187 -1.69 11.55 8.02
N THR A 188 -1.04 10.41 8.11
CA THR A 188 -1.68 9.14 8.46
C THR A 188 -1.26 8.72 9.85
N LEU A 189 -2.24 8.47 10.70
CA LEU A 189 -2.07 7.85 12.01
C LEU A 189 -2.66 6.45 11.97
N GLY A 190 -1.98 5.47 12.56
CA GLY A 190 -2.52 4.13 12.55
C GLY A 190 -1.98 3.24 13.65
N VAL A 191 -2.68 2.13 13.82
CA VAL A 191 -2.34 1.06 14.73
C VAL A 191 -2.49 -0.28 14.00
N GLN A 192 -1.52 -1.16 14.19
CA GLN A 192 -1.55 -2.52 13.66
C GLN A 192 -1.18 -3.51 14.75
N LYS A 193 -1.86 -4.65 14.76
CA LYS A 193 -1.49 -5.80 15.56
C LYS A 193 -1.28 -7.01 14.68
N SER A 194 -0.23 -7.77 14.94
CA SER A 194 0.08 -9.02 14.26
C SER A 194 0.09 -10.19 15.25
N PHE A 195 -0.45 -11.32 14.80
CA PHE A 195 -0.53 -12.56 15.58
C PHE A 195 0.18 -13.66 14.81
N ALA A 196 1.19 -14.28 15.41
CA ALA A 196 1.78 -15.50 14.90
C ALA A 196 0.90 -16.69 15.34
N LEU A 197 0.14 -17.28 14.42
CA LEU A 197 -0.65 -18.49 14.68
C LEU A 197 0.24 -19.73 14.68
N SER A 198 1.32 -19.69 13.90
CA SER A 198 2.39 -20.67 13.86
C SER A 198 3.66 -20.05 13.28
N ARG A 199 4.71 -20.85 13.05
CA ARG A 199 5.95 -20.36 12.41
C ARG A 199 5.77 -19.86 10.98
N VAL A 200 4.70 -20.29 10.30
CA VAL A 200 4.44 -20.00 8.89
C VAL A 200 3.09 -19.30 8.65
N HIS A 201 2.25 -19.15 9.68
CA HIS A 201 0.92 -18.57 9.60
C HIS A 201 0.81 -17.31 10.46
N TYR A 202 0.44 -16.19 9.85
CA TYR A 202 0.31 -14.91 10.54
C TYR A 202 -1.05 -14.30 10.21
N LEU A 203 -1.73 -13.80 11.24
CA LEU A 203 -2.91 -12.96 11.11
C LEU A 203 -2.51 -11.55 11.53
N TYR A 204 -2.96 -10.55 10.82
CA TYR A 204 -2.74 -9.15 11.17
C TYR A 204 -3.97 -8.31 10.90
N GLY A 205 -4.07 -7.20 11.60
CA GLY A 205 -5.15 -6.25 11.38
C GLY A 205 -4.84 -4.93 12.03
N GLY A 206 -5.53 -3.91 11.60
CA GLY A 206 -5.27 -2.57 12.07
C GLY A 206 -6.35 -1.57 11.67
N TYR A 207 -6.11 -0.35 12.10
CA TYR A 207 -6.90 0.82 11.76
C TYR A 207 -5.98 1.97 11.41
N SER A 208 -6.36 2.77 10.42
CA SER A 208 -5.64 3.99 10.06
C SER A 208 -6.59 5.12 9.72
N SER A 209 -6.19 6.34 10.07
CA SER A 209 -6.84 7.57 9.64
C SER A 209 -5.84 8.41 8.89
N MET A 210 -6.18 8.80 7.67
CA MET A 210 -5.42 9.74 6.86
C MET A 210 -6.18 11.06 6.79
N PHE A 211 -5.49 12.14 7.09
CA PHE A 211 -5.99 13.50 7.03
C PHE A 211 -5.24 14.24 5.92
N SER A 212 -5.99 14.76 4.95
CA SER A 212 -5.46 15.61 3.89
C SER A 212 -5.28 17.03 4.40
N LEU A 213 -4.13 17.64 4.13
CA LEU A 213 -3.75 18.99 4.56
C LEU A 213 -3.64 19.96 3.37
N GLY A 214 -3.94 19.49 2.16
CA GLY A 214 -3.86 20.29 0.92
C GLY A 214 -5.10 21.12 0.66
N ASP A 215 -5.05 21.88 -0.42
CA ASP A 215 -6.18 22.66 -0.91
C ASP A 215 -7.34 21.73 -1.27
N SER A 216 -8.55 22.20 -1.00
CA SER A 216 -9.76 21.42 -1.24
C SER A 216 -10.02 21.27 -2.75
N SER A 217 -9.60 20.16 -3.31
CA SER A 217 -10.02 19.71 -4.63
C SER A 217 -11.16 18.72 -4.53
N ILE A 218 -11.84 18.44 -5.64
CA ILE A 218 -12.91 17.44 -5.70
C ILE A 218 -12.44 16.03 -5.30
N SER A 219 -11.14 15.78 -5.39
CA SER A 219 -10.50 14.49 -5.07
C SER A 219 -9.77 14.47 -3.72
N THR A 220 -9.71 15.62 -3.03
CA THR A 220 -9.13 15.70 -1.68
C THR A 220 -10.08 15.09 -0.67
N ARG A 221 -9.61 14.11 0.09
CA ARG A 221 -10.44 13.37 1.05
C ARG A 221 -9.67 12.98 2.31
N ASN A 222 -10.38 12.87 3.41
CA ASN A 222 -9.93 12.14 4.59
C ASN A 222 -10.32 10.67 4.46
N GLU A 223 -9.49 9.78 4.98
CA GLU A 223 -9.75 8.34 4.94
C GLU A 223 -9.69 7.75 6.35
N HIS A 224 -10.67 6.92 6.70
CA HIS A 224 -10.70 6.13 7.91
C HIS A 224 -10.87 4.67 7.54
N GLY A 225 -9.88 3.83 7.78
CA GLY A 225 -9.90 2.46 7.30
C GLY A 225 -9.53 1.42 8.35
N ALA A 226 -10.33 0.36 8.41
CA ALA A 226 -9.97 -0.86 9.12
C ALA A 226 -9.56 -1.93 8.10
N TYR A 227 -8.58 -2.74 8.47
CA TYR A 227 -8.09 -3.81 7.60
C TYR A 227 -7.71 -5.05 8.40
N ALA A 228 -7.79 -6.20 7.73
CA ALA A 228 -7.29 -7.47 8.22
C ALA A 228 -6.59 -8.22 7.10
N GLY A 229 -5.63 -9.06 7.45
CA GLY A 229 -4.94 -9.89 6.48
C GLY A 229 -4.42 -11.17 7.10
N TYR A 230 -4.20 -12.13 6.24
CA TYR A 230 -3.63 -13.43 6.58
C TYR A 230 -2.46 -13.69 5.64
N HIS A 231 -1.30 -13.96 6.24
CA HIS A 231 -0.06 -14.29 5.54
C HIS A 231 0.34 -15.71 5.84
N VAL A 232 0.75 -16.47 4.83
CA VAL A 232 1.23 -17.83 4.98
C VAL A 232 2.49 -18.10 4.15
N GLU A 233 3.52 -18.65 4.80
CA GLU A 233 4.74 -19.15 4.15
C GLU A 233 4.52 -20.64 3.76
N LEU A 234 3.97 -20.89 2.55
CA LEU A 234 3.63 -22.24 2.06
C LEU A 234 4.88 -23.12 1.91
N THR A 235 5.96 -22.50 1.42
CA THR A 235 7.29 -23.12 1.32
C THR A 235 8.37 -22.09 1.62
N ARG A 236 9.65 -22.49 1.61
CA ARG A 236 10.77 -21.54 1.74
C ARG A 236 10.81 -20.46 0.64
N SER A 237 10.15 -20.71 -0.49
CA SER A 237 10.17 -19.80 -1.66
C SER A 237 8.79 -19.30 -2.05
N LEU A 238 7.71 -19.90 -1.59
CA LEU A 238 6.33 -19.53 -1.94
C LEU A 238 5.61 -19.04 -0.70
N GLN A 239 5.05 -17.84 -0.78
CA GLN A 239 4.17 -17.25 0.22
C GLN A 239 2.86 -16.79 -0.42
N ALA A 240 1.81 -16.70 0.37
CA ALA A 240 0.51 -16.20 -0.06
C ALA A 240 -0.06 -15.25 0.99
N ASP A 241 -0.81 -14.27 0.51
CA ASP A 241 -1.45 -13.23 1.29
C ASP A 241 -2.93 -13.13 0.93
N LEU A 242 -3.77 -13.01 1.93
CA LEU A 242 -5.15 -12.56 1.82
C LEU A 242 -5.27 -11.25 2.58
N PHE A 243 -5.83 -10.24 1.97
CA PHE A 243 -6.01 -8.92 2.55
C PHE A 243 -7.42 -8.40 2.29
N TYR A 244 -8.02 -7.79 3.30
CA TYR A 244 -9.29 -7.09 3.18
C TYR A 244 -9.23 -5.76 3.93
N ARG A 245 -9.74 -4.70 3.29
CA ARG A 245 -9.85 -3.37 3.84
C ARG A 245 -11.26 -2.81 3.61
N VAL A 246 -11.80 -2.16 4.61
CA VAL A 246 -12.95 -1.26 4.47
C VAL A 246 -12.50 0.15 4.87
N GLY A 247 -12.82 1.13 4.05
CA GLY A 247 -12.49 2.55 4.26
C GLY A 247 -13.73 3.43 4.13
N LEU A 248 -13.83 4.40 5.01
CA LEU A 248 -14.74 5.52 4.89
C LEU A 248 -13.95 6.70 4.34
N PHE A 249 -14.38 7.25 3.22
CA PHE A 249 -13.77 8.40 2.57
C PHE A 249 -14.69 9.59 2.71
N ASP A 250 -14.19 10.67 3.27
CA ASP A 250 -14.90 11.93 3.42
C ASP A 250 -14.21 13.01 2.57
N TYR A 251 -14.89 13.43 1.53
CA TYR A 251 -14.34 14.36 0.55
C TYR A 251 -14.54 15.80 0.99
N ALA A 252 -13.52 16.62 0.82
CA ALA A 252 -13.50 18.01 1.26
C ALA A 252 -14.55 18.88 0.55
N ASN A 253 -14.92 18.52 -0.68
CA ASN A 253 -15.88 19.25 -1.48
C ASN A 253 -17.14 18.45 -1.80
N GLY A 254 -18.30 19.09 -1.78
CA GLY A 254 -19.56 18.55 -2.28
C GLY A 254 -20.32 17.64 -1.32
N GLY A 255 -19.87 17.45 -0.07
CA GLY A 255 -20.53 16.57 0.90
C GLY A 255 -20.55 15.09 0.47
N ARG A 256 -19.62 14.70 -0.40
CA ARG A 256 -19.42 13.32 -0.83
C ARG A 256 -18.79 12.50 0.29
N SER A 257 -19.35 11.35 0.56
CA SER A 257 -18.76 10.31 1.39
C SER A 257 -18.94 8.94 0.74
N ASP A 258 -17.88 8.15 0.78
CA ASP A 258 -17.84 6.84 0.13
C ASP A 258 -17.48 5.75 1.16
N ILE A 259 -18.02 4.55 0.95
CA ILE A 259 -17.57 3.31 1.57
C ILE A 259 -16.79 2.52 0.52
N ASN A 260 -15.48 2.43 0.72
CA ASN A 260 -14.60 1.71 -0.20
C ASN A 260 -14.15 0.38 0.42
N GLN A 261 -14.30 -0.70 -0.33
CA GLN A 261 -13.93 -2.04 0.09
C GLN A 261 -12.92 -2.62 -0.90
N VAL A 262 -11.85 -3.19 -0.39
CA VAL A 262 -10.82 -3.86 -1.21
C VAL A 262 -10.53 -5.24 -0.63
N ALA A 263 -10.64 -6.26 -1.45
CA ALA A 263 -10.17 -7.60 -1.14
C ALA A 263 -9.07 -8.00 -2.12
N THR A 264 -7.95 -8.50 -1.62
CA THR A 264 -6.81 -8.92 -2.45
C THR A 264 -6.31 -10.29 -2.00
N VAL A 265 -6.07 -11.16 -2.99
CA VAL A 265 -5.33 -12.41 -2.83
C VAL A 265 -4.05 -12.27 -3.64
N ALA A 266 -2.91 -12.60 -3.05
CA ALA A 266 -1.63 -12.56 -3.74
C ALA A 266 -0.82 -13.82 -3.41
N ALA A 267 -0.01 -14.25 -4.38
CA ALA A 267 0.99 -15.27 -4.21
C ALA A 267 2.33 -14.73 -4.70
N GLN A 268 3.38 -14.95 -3.94
CA GLN A 268 4.73 -14.49 -4.29
C GLN A 268 5.70 -15.67 -4.24
N TYR A 269 6.49 -15.83 -5.31
CA TYR A 269 7.52 -16.84 -5.43
C TYR A 269 8.90 -16.19 -5.49
N ARG A 270 9.79 -16.60 -4.59
CA ARG A 270 11.17 -16.12 -4.51
C ARG A 270 12.02 -16.79 -5.58
N LEU A 271 12.43 -16.04 -6.60
CA LEU A 271 13.33 -16.49 -7.67
C LEU A 271 14.79 -16.46 -7.19
N THR A 272 15.18 -15.39 -6.52
CA THR A 272 16.51 -15.21 -5.93
C THR A 272 16.37 -14.59 -4.52
N LYS A 273 17.47 -14.22 -3.86
CA LYS A 273 17.44 -13.52 -2.57
C LYS A 273 16.82 -12.12 -2.65
N TRP A 274 16.80 -11.52 -3.84
CA TRP A 274 16.37 -10.15 -4.08
C TRP A 274 15.30 -9.99 -5.17
N LEU A 275 14.98 -11.07 -5.92
CA LEU A 275 14.00 -11.06 -7.01
C LEU A 275 12.85 -12.03 -6.73
N PHE A 276 11.63 -11.55 -6.92
CA PHE A 276 10.39 -12.27 -6.68
C PHE A 276 9.48 -12.15 -7.89
N ALA A 277 8.78 -13.23 -8.23
CA ALA A 277 7.64 -13.20 -9.13
C ALA A 277 6.37 -13.23 -8.29
N TYR A 278 5.33 -12.52 -8.70
CA TYR A 278 4.05 -12.54 -8.00
C TYR A 278 2.86 -12.55 -8.95
N ALA A 279 1.76 -13.07 -8.45
CA ALA A 279 0.43 -12.97 -9.04
C ALA A 279 -0.52 -12.43 -7.99
N SER A 280 -1.44 -11.57 -8.38
CA SER A 280 -2.45 -11.00 -7.50
C SER A 280 -3.81 -10.92 -8.17
N PHE A 281 -4.85 -10.90 -7.34
CA PHE A 281 -6.21 -10.65 -7.75
C PHE A 281 -6.84 -9.70 -6.75
N SER A 282 -7.26 -8.53 -7.22
CA SER A 282 -7.91 -7.53 -6.37
C SER A 282 -9.35 -7.30 -6.83
N TRP A 283 -10.24 -7.19 -5.86
CA TRP A 283 -11.62 -6.78 -6.04
C TRP A 283 -11.85 -5.52 -5.22
N THR A 284 -12.35 -4.47 -5.87
CA THR A 284 -12.64 -3.17 -5.26
C THR A 284 -14.10 -2.83 -5.50
N VAL A 285 -14.79 -2.39 -4.46
CA VAL A 285 -16.14 -1.83 -4.52
C VAL A 285 -16.13 -0.48 -3.84
N ASN A 286 -16.79 0.47 -4.42
CA ASN A 286 -17.00 1.80 -3.87
C ASN A 286 -18.49 2.13 -3.90
N ASP A 287 -19.06 2.39 -2.74
CA ASP A 287 -20.44 2.86 -2.57
C ASP A 287 -20.39 4.33 -2.13
N SER A 288 -20.99 5.21 -2.91
CA SER A 288 -20.95 6.67 -2.71
C SER A 288 -22.33 7.23 -2.44
N ASN A 289 -22.42 8.25 -1.59
CA ASN A 289 -23.63 9.06 -1.50
C ASN A 289 -23.81 10.02 -2.69
N GLY A 290 -22.77 10.13 -3.55
CA GLY A 290 -22.81 10.94 -4.77
C GLY A 290 -23.37 10.15 -5.95
N ASN A 291 -24.15 10.82 -6.80
CA ASN A 291 -24.73 10.18 -7.99
C ASN A 291 -23.64 9.72 -8.97
N ARG A 292 -23.73 8.48 -9.47
CA ARG A 292 -22.85 7.87 -10.48
C ARG A 292 -21.38 7.72 -10.07
N LEU A 293 -21.10 7.67 -8.78
CA LEU A 293 -19.74 7.48 -8.24
C LEU A 293 -19.54 6.09 -7.63
N ASP A 294 -20.56 5.25 -7.70
CA ASP A 294 -20.46 3.84 -7.34
C ASP A 294 -19.66 3.09 -8.41
N TYR A 295 -18.83 2.18 -8.00
CA TYR A 295 -18.14 1.30 -8.94
C TYR A 295 -17.73 -0.02 -8.32
N SER A 296 -17.54 -1.01 -9.18
CA SER A 296 -16.87 -2.25 -8.86
C SER A 296 -15.79 -2.53 -9.89
N SER A 297 -14.64 -3.02 -9.46
CA SER A 297 -13.52 -3.34 -10.34
C SER A 297 -12.83 -4.63 -9.90
N LEU A 298 -12.57 -5.51 -10.86
CA LEU A 298 -11.72 -6.70 -10.70
C LEU A 298 -10.40 -6.44 -11.42
N SER A 299 -9.28 -6.71 -10.74
CA SER A 299 -7.95 -6.45 -11.28
C SER A 299 -6.99 -7.63 -10.99
N PRO A 300 -6.99 -8.69 -11.83
CA PRO A 300 -5.91 -9.67 -11.82
C PRO A 300 -4.62 -9.07 -12.35
N GLY A 301 -3.49 -9.49 -11.79
CA GLY A 301 -2.18 -9.02 -12.20
C GLY A 301 -1.06 -10.03 -11.96
N ILE A 302 0.02 -9.88 -12.71
CA ILE A 302 1.27 -10.62 -12.55
C ILE A 302 2.44 -9.66 -12.64
N GLY A 303 3.51 -9.94 -11.92
CA GLY A 303 4.66 -9.04 -11.92
C GLY A 303 5.94 -9.63 -11.34
N LEU A 304 6.96 -8.81 -11.39
CA LEU A 304 8.26 -9.03 -10.77
C LEU A 304 8.53 -7.92 -9.77
N SER A 305 9.08 -8.27 -8.63
CA SER A 305 9.51 -7.34 -7.59
C SER A 305 10.96 -7.62 -7.23
N ALA A 306 11.77 -6.57 -7.20
CA ALA A 306 13.15 -6.61 -6.75
C ALA A 306 13.29 -5.84 -5.43
N ASN A 307 14.04 -6.40 -4.47
CA ASN A 307 14.25 -5.80 -3.16
C ASN A 307 15.71 -5.94 -2.73
N PHE A 308 16.40 -4.82 -2.62
CA PHE A 308 17.81 -4.74 -2.21
C PHE A 308 17.90 -4.03 -0.85
N LYS A 309 18.52 -4.69 0.14
CA LYS A 309 18.76 -4.14 1.49
C LYS A 309 20.26 -3.95 1.75
N PHE A 310 20.61 -2.75 2.24
CA PHE A 310 22.00 -2.34 2.49
C PHE A 310 22.23 -1.98 3.97
#